data_d933896bf20a7d8b2cacfa97d5165d30
#
_entry.id   d933896bf20a7d8b2cacfa97d5165d30
#
_cell.length_a   1.000
_cell.length_b   1.000
_cell.length_c   1.000
_cell.angle_alpha   90.00
_cell.angle_beta   90.00
_cell.angle_gamma   90.00
#
_symmetry.space_group_name_H-M   'P 1'
#
loop_
_entity.id
_entity.type
_entity.pdbx_description
1 polymer ?
#
loop_
_entity_poly.entity_id
_entity_poly.type
_entity_poly.pdbx_seq_one_letter_code
_entity_poly.pdbx_strand_id
1 'polypeptide(L)' 'MSAGDAFGLAISLVVLVYLVYALFRGEKL' A
#
# COMPACT_ATOMS: atom_id res chain seq x y z
N MET A 1 7.80 3.66 -18.96
CA MET A 1 6.63 3.40 -18.12
C MET A 1 5.36 3.69 -18.87
N SER A 2 4.44 2.76 -18.84
CA SER A 2 3.16 2.98 -19.48
C SER A 2 2.12 3.32 -18.40
N ALA A 3 0.92 3.66 -18.84
CA ALA A 3 -0.15 4.00 -17.91
C ALA A 3 -0.46 2.80 -16.99
N GLY A 4 -0.38 1.61 -17.54
CA GLY A 4 -0.62 0.42 -16.74
C GLY A 4 0.38 0.26 -15.62
N ASP A 5 1.63 0.57 -15.91
CA ASP A 5 2.67 0.48 -14.90
C ASP A 5 2.44 1.49 -13.79
N ALA A 6 2.09 2.71 -14.17
CA ALA A 6 1.83 3.74 -13.18
C ALA A 6 0.64 3.38 -12.31
N PHE A 7 -0.39 2.81 -12.93
CA PHE A 7 -1.58 2.40 -12.20
C PHE A 7 -1.24 1.30 -11.20
N GLY A 8 -0.47 0.33 -11.63
CA GLY A 8 -0.07 -0.76 -10.75
C GLY A 8 0.77 -0.28 -9.59
N LEU A 9 1.67 0.66 -9.86
CA LEU A 9 2.50 1.23 -8.80
C LEU A 9 1.65 1.97 -7.78
N ALA A 10 0.67 2.72 -8.25
CA ALA A 10 -0.19 3.47 -7.36
C ALA A 10 -0.97 2.53 -6.44
N ILE A 11 -1.51 1.47 -7.02
CA ILE A 11 -2.27 0.50 -6.23
C ILE A 11 -1.36 -0.20 -5.23
N SER A 12 -0.17 -0.57 -5.66
CA SER A 12 0.77 -1.24 -4.76
C SER A 12 1.13 -0.35 -3.59
N LEU A 13 1.33 0.93 -3.84
CA LEU A 13 1.66 1.87 -2.79
C LEU A 13 0.52 2.00 -1.79
N VAL A 14 -0.69 2.09 -2.30
CA VAL A 14 -1.86 2.20 -1.43
C VAL A 14 -2.00 0.97 -0.56
N VAL A 15 -1.84 -0.21 -1.16
CA VAL A 15 -1.96 -1.45 -0.41
C VAL A 15 -0.85 -1.55 0.64
N LEU A 16 0.35 -1.13 0.29
CA LEU A 16 1.46 -1.16 1.22
C LEU A 16 1.18 -0.28 2.42
N VAL A 17 0.74 0.94 2.18
CA VAL A 17 0.43 1.87 3.26
C VAL A 17 -0.70 1.31 4.11
N TYR A 18 -1.67 0.72 3.48
CA TYR A 18 -2.79 0.14 4.21
C TYR A 18 -2.33 -0.99 5.13
N LEU A 19 -1.46 -1.83 4.63
CA LEU A 19 -0.97 -2.96 5.42
C LEU A 19 -0.14 -2.47 6.60
N VAL A 20 0.70 -1.46 6.39
CA VAL A 20 1.50 -0.91 7.46
C VAL A 20 0.60 -0.28 8.52
N TYR A 21 -0.42 0.42 8.07
CA TYR A 21 -1.35 1.04 8.99
C TYR A 21 -2.09 -0.02 9.81
N ALA A 22 -2.53 -1.07 9.15
CA ALA A 22 -3.24 -2.14 9.83
C ALA A 22 -2.34 -2.84 10.84
N LEU A 23 -1.07 -2.97 10.51
CA LEU A 23 -0.12 -3.60 11.40
C LEU A 23 0.02 -2.80 12.69
N PHE A 24 0.21 -1.49 12.55
CA PHE A 24 0.34 -0.65 13.73
C PHE A 24 -0.95 -0.62 14.54
N ARG A 25 -2.06 -0.65 13.85
CA ARG A 25 -3.33 -0.62 14.53
C ARG A 25 -3.61 -1.90 15.28
N GLY A 26 -3.29 -3.03 14.66
CA GLY A 26 -3.55 -4.32 15.25
C GLY A 26 -2.58 -4.66 16.34
N GLU A 27 -1.40 -4.10 16.28
CA GLU A 27 -0.39 -4.42 17.26
C GLU A 27 -0.43 -3.44 18.41
N LYS A 28 -0.91 -3.88 19.48
CA LYS A 28 -1.00 -3.01 20.66
C LYS A 28 0.24 -3.12 21.50
N LEU A 29 1.28 -2.56 21.03
CA LEU A 29 2.50 -2.48 21.83
C LEU A 29 2.61 -1.15 22.58
#